data_67cdd37bcd65e62f01b4bd7c5361b7c3
#
_entry.id   67cdd37bcd65e62f01b4bd7c5361b7c3
#
_cell.length_a   1.000
_cell.length_b   1.000
_cell.length_c   1.000
_cell.angle_alpha   90.00
_cell.angle_beta   90.00
_cell.angle_gamma   90.00
#
_symmetry.space_group_name_H-M   'P 1'
#
loop_
_entity.id
_entity.type
_entity.pdbx_description
1 polymer ?
#
loop_
_entity_poly.entity_id
_entity_poly.type
_entity_poly.pdbx_seq_one_letter_code
_entity_poly.pdbx_strand_id
1 'polypeptide(L)'
;MECGGFVLKTLKKACVFIGMVVGAGFASGREITDYFLLFGDKWKAGMLLSGMLFLIVSTAVTDIINQNGIKTYSEYLDVVMGGKSAVFTEWVSGLFFFVMFFAMTAAAGSAAREIFGVNYWLGVAAILIVCAFIILHGMKAVEIVSIILVPLLILGITAIGVRAGDETIEVVDKGGSIALSAFIYVSYNTITAASVIAQSDRVKNRYDGIITGILCGAAMAFMGYIIGRTILSAGSEVLNTEIPFAAASKELGNGYYLAYVAVFLASVLTTAVCDGMAAIDFARDKIHISREMALIMLIVLALLFSFISFSDFVSKVYPLFGIAGVLQLMNTVKYFIKKK
;
A
#
# COMPACT_ATOMS: atom_id res chain seq x y z
N MET A 1 5.01 -33.62 3.27
CA MET A 1 5.67 -32.56 2.50
C MET A 1 4.72 -31.56 1.83
N GLU A 2 3.47 -31.90 1.51
CA GLU A 2 2.51 -30.98 0.87
C GLU A 2 1.99 -29.86 1.78
N CYS A 3 1.82 -30.12 3.07
CA CYS A 3 1.28 -29.12 4.02
C CYS A 3 2.24 -27.95 4.25
N GLY A 4 3.54 -28.18 4.32
CA GLY A 4 4.54 -27.10 4.48
C GLY A 4 4.64 -26.18 3.26
N GLY A 5 4.50 -26.74 2.05
CA GLY A 5 4.49 -25.98 0.81
C GLY A 5 3.25 -25.06 0.66
N PHE A 6 2.10 -25.51 1.14
CA PHE A 6 0.86 -24.72 1.19
C PHE A 6 1.00 -23.49 2.11
N VAL A 7 1.37 -23.73 3.38
CA VAL A 7 1.49 -22.66 4.38
C VAL A 7 2.49 -21.60 3.91
N LEU A 8 3.64 -22.02 3.39
CA LEU A 8 4.66 -21.08 2.91
C LEU A 8 4.16 -20.20 1.75
N LYS A 9 3.45 -20.79 0.77
CA LYS A 9 2.89 -20.03 -0.37
C LYS A 9 1.81 -19.05 0.07
N THR A 10 0.91 -19.46 0.96
CA THR A 10 -0.13 -18.59 1.50
C THR A 10 0.47 -17.43 2.30
N LEU A 11 1.49 -17.72 3.12
CA LEU A 11 2.18 -16.68 3.89
C LEU A 11 2.90 -15.69 2.97
N LYS A 12 3.55 -16.16 1.90
CA LYS A 12 4.16 -15.29 0.87
C LYS A 12 3.13 -14.35 0.25
N LYS A 13 1.95 -14.86 -0.15
CA LYS A 13 0.87 -14.02 -0.69
C LYS A 13 0.41 -12.97 0.30
N ALA A 14 0.21 -13.36 1.57
CA ALA A 14 -0.17 -12.40 2.61
C ALA A 14 0.91 -11.32 2.79
N CYS A 15 2.20 -11.69 2.82
CA CYS A 15 3.30 -10.72 2.88
C CYS A 15 3.31 -9.78 1.67
N VAL A 16 3.14 -10.31 0.47
CA VAL A 16 3.09 -9.48 -0.75
C VAL A 16 1.91 -8.51 -0.69
N PHE A 17 0.72 -8.99 -0.32
CA PHE A 17 -0.46 -8.13 -0.16
C PHE A 17 -0.24 -7.03 0.89
N ILE A 18 0.21 -7.42 2.09
CA ILE A 18 0.50 -6.48 3.18
C ILE A 18 1.56 -5.47 2.75
N GLY A 19 2.66 -5.94 2.11
CA GLY A 19 3.73 -5.09 1.64
C GLY A 19 3.32 -4.08 0.57
N MET A 20 2.30 -4.42 -0.25
CA MET A 20 1.72 -3.48 -1.21
C MET A 20 0.89 -2.40 -0.52
N VAL A 21 0.07 -2.78 0.46
CA VAL A 21 -0.79 -1.83 1.18
C VAL A 21 0.02 -0.98 2.16
N VAL A 22 1.02 -1.58 2.83
CA VAL A 22 1.91 -0.87 3.78
C VAL A 22 3.01 -0.13 3.00
N GLY A 23 2.60 0.80 2.16
CA GLY A 23 3.50 1.72 1.48
C GLY A 23 3.93 2.90 2.36
N ALA A 24 4.60 3.87 1.73
CA ALA A 24 5.04 5.09 2.43
C ALA A 24 3.88 5.83 3.09
N GLY A 25 2.70 5.89 2.46
CA GLY A 25 1.51 6.54 3.00
C GLY A 25 1.08 5.96 4.34
N PHE A 26 1.02 4.63 4.43
CA PHE A 26 0.70 3.92 5.65
C PHE A 26 1.83 4.03 6.69
N ALA A 27 3.06 3.72 6.29
CA ALA A 27 4.22 3.70 7.20
C ALA A 27 4.59 5.10 7.71
N SER A 28 4.33 6.18 6.94
CA SER A 28 4.48 7.55 7.42
C SER A 28 3.42 7.95 8.45
N GLY A 29 2.31 7.21 8.52
CA GLY A 29 1.13 7.57 9.27
C GLY A 29 0.26 8.61 8.57
N ARG A 30 0.63 9.11 7.38
CA ARG A 30 -0.14 10.14 6.68
C ARG A 30 -1.50 9.64 6.23
N GLU A 31 -1.58 8.43 5.65
CA GLU A 31 -2.87 7.81 5.33
C GLU A 31 -3.73 7.59 6.57
N ILE A 32 -3.12 7.12 7.67
CA ILE A 32 -3.86 6.92 8.93
C ILE A 32 -4.41 8.24 9.44
N THR A 33 -3.63 9.31 9.37
CA THR A 33 -4.06 10.66 9.75
C THR A 33 -5.24 11.13 8.89
N ASP A 34 -5.09 11.14 7.58
CA ASP A 34 -6.06 11.74 6.66
C ASP A 34 -7.36 10.94 6.52
N TYR A 35 -7.27 9.61 6.53
CA TYR A 35 -8.46 8.75 6.35
C TYR A 35 -9.14 8.38 7.67
N PHE A 36 -8.45 8.48 8.81
CA PHE A 36 -9.01 8.00 10.08
C PHE A 36 -8.89 9.03 11.22
N LEU A 37 -7.69 9.48 11.61
CA LEU A 37 -7.51 10.29 12.83
C LEU A 37 -8.28 11.60 12.82
N LEU A 38 -8.38 12.26 11.66
CA LEU A 38 -9.15 13.50 11.49
C LEU A 38 -10.68 13.33 11.65
N PHE A 39 -11.18 12.12 11.91
CA PHE A 39 -12.58 11.87 12.25
C PHE A 39 -12.83 11.77 13.77
N GLY A 40 -11.89 12.26 14.58
CA GLY A 40 -12.03 12.27 16.04
C GLY A 40 -12.23 10.84 16.59
N ASP A 41 -13.07 10.65 17.60
CA ASP A 41 -13.27 9.36 18.28
C ASP A 41 -13.67 8.20 17.37
N LYS A 42 -14.19 8.48 16.17
CA LYS A 42 -14.62 7.47 15.20
C LYS A 42 -13.46 6.72 14.55
N TRP A 43 -12.23 7.20 14.68
CA TRP A 43 -11.07 6.64 13.96
C TRP A 43 -10.83 5.15 14.26
N LYS A 44 -11.04 4.72 15.52
CA LYS A 44 -10.88 3.30 15.91
C LYS A 44 -11.87 2.39 15.19
N ALA A 45 -13.13 2.84 15.10
CA ALA A 45 -14.15 2.12 14.34
C ALA A 45 -13.83 2.07 12.84
N GLY A 46 -13.30 3.17 12.29
CA GLY A 46 -12.83 3.23 10.90
C GLY A 46 -11.69 2.25 10.62
N MET A 47 -10.70 2.17 11.50
CA MET A 47 -9.60 1.21 11.38
C MET A 47 -10.08 -0.24 11.44
N LEU A 48 -10.97 -0.58 12.38
CA LEU A 48 -11.56 -1.91 12.46
C LEU A 48 -12.35 -2.25 11.19
N LEU A 49 -13.16 -1.31 10.70
CA LEU A 49 -13.92 -1.48 9.46
C LEU A 49 -12.99 -1.69 8.25
N SER A 50 -11.90 -0.93 8.13
CA SER A 50 -10.92 -1.12 7.05
C SER A 50 -10.26 -2.50 7.12
N GLY A 51 -9.92 -2.98 8.32
CA GLY A 51 -9.41 -4.33 8.52
C GLY A 51 -10.39 -5.43 8.07
N MET A 52 -11.69 -5.28 8.40
CA MET A 52 -12.74 -6.19 7.94
C MET A 52 -12.90 -6.14 6.41
N LEU A 53 -12.85 -4.97 5.81
CA LEU A 53 -12.91 -4.81 4.36
C LEU A 53 -11.68 -5.44 3.69
N PHE A 54 -10.47 -5.24 4.20
CA PHE A 54 -9.26 -5.92 3.71
C PHE A 54 -9.37 -7.44 3.82
N LEU A 55 -9.91 -7.98 4.93
CA LEU A 55 -10.16 -9.42 5.07
C LEU A 55 -11.05 -9.94 3.93
N ILE A 56 -12.19 -9.28 3.70
CA ILE A 56 -13.16 -9.69 2.66
C ILE A 56 -12.53 -9.61 1.28
N VAL A 57 -11.87 -8.48 0.98
CA VAL A 57 -11.35 -8.20 -0.37
C VAL A 57 -10.15 -9.08 -0.69
N SER A 58 -9.20 -9.24 0.23
CA SER A 58 -8.03 -10.10 -0.01
C SER A 58 -8.43 -11.58 -0.13
N THR A 59 -9.44 -12.03 0.64
CA THR A 59 -10.05 -13.36 0.44
C THR A 59 -10.62 -13.48 -0.97
N ALA A 60 -11.45 -12.52 -1.37
CA ALA A 60 -12.13 -12.54 -2.67
C ALA A 60 -11.13 -12.51 -3.83
N VAL A 61 -10.18 -11.58 -3.81
CA VAL A 61 -9.13 -11.45 -4.84
C VAL A 61 -8.33 -12.75 -4.97
N THR A 62 -7.85 -13.29 -3.86
CA THR A 62 -7.04 -14.52 -3.85
C THR A 62 -7.83 -15.71 -4.38
N ASP A 63 -9.09 -15.90 -3.95
CA ASP A 63 -9.93 -16.99 -4.40
C ASP A 63 -10.27 -16.88 -5.89
N ILE A 64 -10.63 -15.69 -6.37
CA ILE A 64 -10.95 -15.45 -7.78
C ILE A 64 -9.73 -15.78 -8.65
N ILE A 65 -8.54 -15.32 -8.29
CA ILE A 65 -7.30 -15.57 -9.01
C ILE A 65 -6.97 -17.06 -9.04
N ASN A 66 -7.04 -17.74 -7.90
CA ASN A 66 -6.74 -19.16 -7.80
C ASN A 66 -7.71 -20.04 -8.60
N GLN A 67 -9.03 -19.77 -8.50
CA GLN A 67 -10.09 -20.58 -9.13
C GLN A 67 -10.14 -20.41 -10.64
N ASN A 68 -9.94 -19.19 -11.16
CA ASN A 68 -10.02 -18.91 -12.59
C ASN A 68 -8.68 -19.04 -13.31
N GLY A 69 -7.61 -19.27 -12.57
CA GLY A 69 -6.31 -19.47 -13.17
C GLY A 69 -5.67 -18.19 -13.72
N ILE A 70 -6.03 -17.04 -13.19
CA ILE A 70 -5.59 -15.70 -13.62
C ILE A 70 -4.09 -15.53 -13.45
N LYS A 71 -3.45 -14.87 -14.41
CA LYS A 71 -2.00 -14.60 -14.42
C LYS A 71 -1.66 -13.11 -14.54
N THR A 72 -2.61 -12.32 -15.00
CA THR A 72 -2.42 -10.89 -15.25
C THR A 72 -3.54 -10.08 -14.61
N TYR A 73 -3.28 -8.81 -14.36
CA TYR A 73 -4.30 -7.92 -13.81
C TYR A 73 -5.43 -7.66 -14.82
N SER A 74 -5.11 -7.59 -16.11
CA SER A 74 -6.11 -7.47 -17.17
C SER A 74 -7.09 -8.66 -17.17
N GLU A 75 -6.57 -9.90 -17.12
CA GLU A 75 -7.42 -11.11 -16.99
C GLU A 75 -8.30 -11.05 -15.73
N TYR A 76 -7.78 -10.53 -14.61
CA TYR A 76 -8.57 -10.37 -13.40
C TYR A 76 -9.74 -9.42 -13.60
N LEU A 77 -9.51 -8.26 -14.21
CA LEU A 77 -10.57 -7.29 -14.49
C LEU A 77 -11.61 -7.84 -15.47
N ASP A 78 -11.19 -8.56 -16.49
CA ASP A 78 -12.11 -9.20 -17.45
C ASP A 78 -13.02 -10.24 -16.79
N VAL A 79 -12.48 -11.04 -15.87
CA VAL A 79 -13.26 -12.04 -15.12
C VAL A 79 -14.25 -11.37 -14.17
N VAL A 80 -13.85 -10.30 -13.49
CA VAL A 80 -14.67 -9.66 -12.44
C VAL A 80 -15.69 -8.69 -12.99
N MET A 81 -15.35 -7.97 -14.06
CA MET A 81 -16.14 -6.86 -14.58
C MET A 81 -16.58 -7.08 -16.02
N GLY A 82 -15.67 -7.52 -16.88
CA GLY A 82 -15.88 -7.72 -18.31
C GLY A 82 -16.13 -6.46 -19.14
N GLY A 83 -15.99 -6.58 -20.44
CA GLY A 83 -16.38 -5.56 -21.40
C GLY A 83 -15.73 -4.18 -21.19
N LYS A 84 -16.50 -3.12 -21.50
CA LYS A 84 -15.99 -1.74 -21.45
C LYS A 84 -15.60 -1.28 -20.04
N SER A 85 -16.21 -1.83 -18.99
CA SER A 85 -15.89 -1.47 -17.61
C SER A 85 -14.52 -2.01 -17.19
N ALA A 86 -14.13 -3.21 -17.63
CA ALA A 86 -12.81 -3.75 -17.40
C ALA A 86 -11.74 -2.88 -18.05
N VAL A 87 -11.92 -2.51 -19.33
CA VAL A 87 -10.99 -1.65 -20.06
C VAL A 87 -10.85 -0.29 -19.41
N PHE A 88 -11.96 0.35 -19.02
CA PHE A 88 -11.91 1.65 -18.32
C PHE A 88 -11.15 1.54 -17.00
N THR A 89 -11.46 0.54 -16.18
CA THR A 89 -10.78 0.34 -14.89
C THR A 89 -9.30 0.03 -15.07
N GLU A 90 -8.92 -0.71 -16.10
CA GLU A 90 -7.54 -1.01 -16.43
C GLU A 90 -6.73 0.26 -16.75
N TRP A 91 -7.27 1.19 -17.53
CA TRP A 91 -6.64 2.47 -17.82
C TRP A 91 -6.49 3.35 -16.57
N VAL A 92 -7.54 3.43 -15.75
CA VAL A 92 -7.50 4.18 -14.48
C VAL A 92 -6.46 3.58 -13.53
N SER A 93 -6.43 2.25 -13.42
CA SER A 93 -5.46 1.56 -12.56
C SER A 93 -4.03 1.71 -13.08
N GLY A 94 -3.83 1.64 -14.40
CA GLY A 94 -2.53 1.89 -15.02
C GLY A 94 -1.99 3.27 -14.69
N LEU A 95 -2.84 4.31 -14.82
CA LEU A 95 -2.47 5.66 -14.43
C LEU A 95 -2.16 5.75 -12.92
N PHE A 96 -2.92 5.04 -12.09
CA PHE A 96 -2.69 5.01 -10.65
C PHE A 96 -1.34 4.41 -10.28
N PHE A 97 -0.87 3.37 -10.95
CA PHE A 97 0.47 2.80 -10.70
C PHE A 97 1.59 3.82 -10.94
N PHE A 98 1.48 4.66 -11.99
CA PHE A 98 2.42 5.77 -12.20
C PHE A 98 2.36 6.77 -11.04
N VAL A 99 1.15 7.18 -10.65
CA VAL A 99 0.94 8.14 -9.56
C VAL A 99 1.51 7.60 -8.23
N MET A 100 1.28 6.34 -7.91
CA MET A 100 1.82 5.69 -6.71
C MET A 100 3.35 5.69 -6.75
N PHE A 101 3.96 5.36 -7.88
CA PHE A 101 5.42 5.43 -8.03
C PHE A 101 5.94 6.86 -7.83
N PHE A 102 5.27 7.90 -8.36
CA PHE A 102 5.65 9.29 -8.15
C PHE A 102 5.54 9.70 -6.68
N ALA A 103 4.48 9.27 -6.00
CA ALA A 103 4.31 9.51 -4.57
C ALA A 103 5.44 8.86 -3.74
N MET A 104 5.90 7.65 -4.10
CA MET A 104 7.03 6.99 -3.44
C MET A 104 8.35 7.74 -3.68
N THR A 105 8.55 8.30 -4.88
CA THR A 105 9.74 9.14 -5.15
C THR A 105 9.70 10.44 -4.34
N ALA A 106 8.52 11.07 -4.21
CA ALA A 106 8.32 12.24 -3.36
C ALA A 106 8.54 11.90 -1.87
N ALA A 107 8.07 10.74 -1.40
CA ALA A 107 8.29 10.27 -0.03
C ALA A 107 9.78 10.08 0.28
N ALA A 108 10.56 9.52 -0.64
CA ALA A 108 12.00 9.39 -0.50
C ALA A 108 12.70 10.75 -0.45
N GLY A 109 12.26 11.71 -1.25
CA GLY A 109 12.74 13.10 -1.22
C GLY A 109 12.41 13.78 0.12
N SER A 110 11.18 13.64 0.61
CA SER A 110 10.77 14.16 1.92
C SER A 110 11.56 13.54 3.05
N ALA A 111 11.81 12.22 3.02
CA ALA A 111 12.67 11.54 3.98
C ALA A 111 14.11 12.09 3.96
N ALA A 112 14.67 12.31 2.78
CA ALA A 112 16.01 12.91 2.65
C ALA A 112 16.09 14.26 3.37
N ARG A 113 15.08 15.11 3.19
CA ARG A 113 15.01 16.44 3.78
C ARG A 113 14.69 16.41 5.28
N GLU A 114 13.62 15.69 5.69
CA GLU A 114 13.08 15.78 7.05
C GLU A 114 13.78 14.83 8.04
N ILE A 115 14.23 13.68 7.57
CA ILE A 115 14.86 12.66 8.40
C ILE A 115 16.38 12.84 8.43
N PHE A 116 17.01 13.02 7.25
CA PHE A 116 18.45 13.06 7.12
C PHE A 116 19.03 14.48 7.02
N GLY A 117 18.20 15.52 6.88
CA GLY A 117 18.65 16.91 6.74
C GLY A 117 19.46 17.18 5.46
N VAL A 118 19.30 16.31 4.43
CA VAL A 118 20.01 16.45 3.15
C VAL A 118 19.07 16.94 2.04
N ASN A 119 19.64 17.23 0.88
CA ASN A 119 18.86 17.75 -0.24
C ASN A 119 17.79 16.75 -0.71
N TYR A 120 16.55 17.23 -0.90
CA TYR A 120 15.40 16.47 -1.37
C TYR A 120 15.72 15.63 -2.62
N TRP A 121 16.40 16.21 -3.60
CA TRP A 121 16.73 15.55 -4.86
C TRP A 121 17.70 14.38 -4.72
N LEU A 122 18.49 14.34 -3.65
CA LEU A 122 19.34 13.17 -3.36
C LEU A 122 18.48 11.95 -2.98
N GLY A 123 17.39 12.16 -2.23
CA GLY A 123 16.44 11.10 -1.92
C GLY A 123 15.70 10.60 -3.16
N VAL A 124 15.23 11.53 -4.00
CA VAL A 124 14.59 11.21 -5.28
C VAL A 124 15.55 10.41 -6.18
N ALA A 125 16.78 10.87 -6.36
CA ALA A 125 17.77 10.18 -7.19
C ALA A 125 18.11 8.78 -6.66
N ALA A 126 18.30 8.66 -5.34
CA ALA A 126 18.64 7.39 -4.71
C ALA A 126 17.54 6.34 -4.93
N ILE A 127 16.26 6.68 -4.67
CA ILE A 127 15.17 5.74 -4.86
C ILE A 127 15.00 5.34 -6.34
N LEU A 128 15.13 6.29 -7.27
CA LEU A 128 15.02 6.01 -8.70
C LEU A 128 16.10 5.04 -9.19
N ILE A 129 17.36 5.22 -8.73
CA ILE A 129 18.47 4.32 -9.09
C ILE A 129 18.23 2.92 -8.52
N VAL A 130 17.85 2.82 -7.24
CA VAL A 130 17.61 1.52 -6.59
C VAL A 130 16.42 0.81 -7.22
N CYS A 131 15.31 1.52 -7.46
CA CYS A 131 14.14 0.95 -8.14
C CYS A 131 14.47 0.48 -9.56
N ALA A 132 15.19 1.27 -10.35
CA ALA A 132 15.61 0.88 -11.69
C ALA A 132 16.42 -0.43 -11.66
N PHE A 133 17.37 -0.54 -10.73
CA PHE A 133 18.17 -1.75 -10.56
C PHE A 133 17.30 -2.96 -10.22
N ILE A 134 16.41 -2.87 -9.23
CA ILE A 134 15.55 -3.97 -8.79
C ILE A 134 14.56 -4.36 -9.89
N ILE A 135 13.91 -3.39 -10.53
CA ILE A 135 12.92 -3.62 -11.59
C ILE A 135 13.56 -4.39 -12.77
N LEU A 136 14.78 -4.06 -13.15
CA LEU A 136 15.49 -4.79 -14.20
C LEU A 136 15.74 -6.26 -13.88
N HIS A 137 15.81 -6.64 -12.58
CA HIS A 137 16.00 -8.03 -12.13
C HIS A 137 14.69 -8.84 -12.00
N GLY A 138 13.51 -8.20 -12.10
CA GLY A 138 12.19 -8.86 -12.23
C GLY A 138 11.51 -9.23 -10.93
N MET A 139 10.29 -9.86 -11.05
CA MET A 139 9.34 -10.13 -9.95
C MET A 139 9.89 -10.96 -8.78
N LYS A 140 10.83 -11.87 -9.01
CA LYS A 140 11.41 -12.68 -7.92
C LYS A 140 12.10 -11.82 -6.86
N ALA A 141 12.70 -10.70 -7.28
CA ALA A 141 13.35 -9.77 -6.36
C ALA A 141 12.30 -9.09 -5.45
N VAL A 142 11.14 -8.73 -6.01
CA VAL A 142 10.02 -8.12 -5.27
C VAL A 142 9.47 -9.04 -4.19
N GLU A 143 9.22 -10.32 -4.52
CA GLU A 143 8.74 -11.31 -3.55
C GLU A 143 9.71 -11.50 -2.39
N ILE A 144 11.01 -11.62 -2.69
CA ILE A 144 12.05 -11.80 -1.65
C ILE A 144 12.08 -10.59 -0.72
N VAL A 145 12.06 -9.39 -1.29
CA VAL A 145 12.08 -8.14 -0.54
C VAL A 145 10.84 -8.05 0.38
N SER A 146 9.64 -8.31 -0.14
CA SER A 146 8.39 -8.26 0.64
C SER A 146 8.36 -9.28 1.79
N ILE A 147 8.84 -10.52 1.57
CA ILE A 147 8.87 -11.56 2.61
C ILE A 147 9.78 -11.17 3.78
N ILE A 148 10.87 -10.48 3.52
CA ILE A 148 11.81 -10.05 4.55
C ILE A 148 11.30 -8.78 5.24
N LEU A 149 10.83 -7.81 4.48
CA LEU A 149 10.50 -6.48 5.00
C LEU A 149 9.16 -6.43 5.73
N VAL A 150 8.14 -7.17 5.31
CA VAL A 150 6.83 -7.11 5.97
C VAL A 150 6.86 -7.58 7.43
N PRO A 151 7.50 -8.69 7.81
CA PRO A 151 7.69 -9.01 9.23
C PRO A 151 8.47 -7.94 10.00
N LEU A 152 9.51 -7.35 9.40
CA LEU A 152 10.27 -6.25 10.01
C LEU A 152 9.41 -5.00 10.19
N LEU A 153 8.53 -4.67 9.23
CA LEU A 153 7.57 -3.58 9.33
C LEU A 153 6.62 -3.79 10.53
N ILE A 154 6.02 -4.98 10.64
CA ILE A 154 5.10 -5.32 11.72
C ILE A 154 5.81 -5.23 13.08
N LEU A 155 7.00 -5.82 13.19
CA LEU A 155 7.79 -5.80 14.42
C LEU A 155 8.24 -4.37 14.78
N GLY A 156 8.72 -3.59 13.82
CA GLY A 156 9.16 -2.21 14.02
C GLY A 156 8.02 -1.29 14.47
N ILE A 157 6.87 -1.34 13.78
CA ILE A 157 5.68 -0.58 14.17
C ILE A 157 5.21 -0.98 15.58
N THR A 158 5.18 -2.28 15.87
CA THR A 158 4.78 -2.78 17.18
C THR A 158 5.72 -2.34 18.29
N ALA A 159 7.04 -2.44 18.07
CA ALA A 159 8.05 -2.02 19.05
C ALA A 159 7.95 -0.53 19.39
N ILE A 160 7.70 0.31 18.40
CA ILE A 160 7.48 1.75 18.57
C ILE A 160 6.17 1.97 19.37
N GLY A 161 5.08 1.32 18.95
CA GLY A 161 3.77 1.53 19.55
C GLY A 161 3.65 1.05 21.00
N VAL A 162 4.36 -0.03 21.40
CA VAL A 162 4.40 -0.47 22.80
C VAL A 162 5.01 0.60 23.72
N ARG A 163 5.88 1.44 23.18
CA ARG A 163 6.53 2.52 23.95
C ARG A 163 5.72 3.81 24.00
N ALA A 164 4.77 3.98 23.06
CA ALA A 164 3.91 5.16 23.02
C ALA A 164 3.05 5.26 24.28
N GLY A 165 2.84 6.48 24.78
CA GLY A 165 1.99 6.76 25.93
C GLY A 165 0.52 6.33 25.71
N ASP A 166 -0.23 6.18 26.79
CA ASP A 166 -1.66 5.88 26.74
C ASP A 166 -2.53 7.15 26.63
N GLU A 167 -1.98 8.29 27.01
CA GLU A 167 -2.62 9.59 26.87
C GLU A 167 -2.62 10.00 25.40
N THR A 168 -3.80 10.23 24.84
CA THR A 168 -3.98 10.67 23.45
C THR A 168 -4.72 12.00 23.43
N ILE A 169 -4.33 12.85 22.50
CA ILE A 169 -5.04 14.10 22.25
C ILE A 169 -6.42 13.83 21.64
N GLU A 170 -7.38 14.70 21.96
CA GLU A 170 -8.65 14.74 21.23
C GLU A 170 -8.49 15.52 19.93
N VAL A 171 -8.90 14.91 18.82
CA VAL A 171 -8.90 15.55 17.50
C VAL A 171 -10.33 15.95 17.16
N VAL A 172 -10.51 17.20 16.72
CA VAL A 172 -11.82 17.67 16.26
C VAL A 172 -12.21 16.94 14.98
N ASP A 173 -13.41 16.35 14.99
CA ASP A 173 -13.96 15.65 13.82
C ASP A 173 -14.09 16.60 12.63
N LYS A 174 -13.40 16.31 11.53
CA LYS A 174 -13.49 17.09 10.28
C LYS A 174 -14.85 17.00 9.59
N GLY A 175 -15.75 16.15 10.11
CA GLY A 175 -17.03 15.85 9.52
C GLY A 175 -16.97 14.78 8.40
N GLY A 176 -18.13 14.31 8.00
CA GLY A 176 -18.27 13.30 6.98
C GLY A 176 -18.43 11.87 7.52
N SER A 177 -18.35 10.89 6.63
CA SER A 177 -18.56 9.48 6.96
C SER A 177 -17.25 8.73 7.07
N ILE A 178 -16.92 8.26 8.27
CA ILE A 178 -15.77 7.39 8.52
C ILE A 178 -15.88 6.07 7.72
N ALA A 179 -17.10 5.57 7.52
CA ALA A 179 -17.32 4.37 6.71
C ALA A 179 -16.96 4.60 5.23
N LEU A 180 -17.33 5.76 4.67
CA LEU A 180 -16.96 6.13 3.31
C LEU A 180 -15.43 6.30 3.19
N SER A 181 -14.79 6.92 4.17
CA SER A 181 -13.34 7.08 4.21
C SER A 181 -12.63 5.72 4.21
N ALA A 182 -13.06 4.79 5.08
CA ALA A 182 -12.52 3.43 5.13
C ALA A 182 -12.74 2.69 3.79
N PHE A 183 -13.89 2.86 3.16
CA PHE A 183 -14.21 2.24 1.88
C PHE A 183 -13.34 2.76 0.74
N ILE A 184 -13.15 4.08 0.65
CA ILE A 184 -12.24 4.72 -0.33
C ILE A 184 -10.81 4.25 -0.10
N TYR A 185 -10.37 4.22 1.17
CA TYR A 185 -9.03 3.75 1.56
C TYR A 185 -8.76 2.32 1.09
N VAL A 186 -9.68 1.39 1.34
CA VAL A 186 -9.53 0.00 0.90
C VAL A 186 -9.63 -0.13 -0.60
N SER A 187 -10.42 0.71 -1.26
CA SER A 187 -10.64 0.65 -2.72
C SER A 187 -9.37 0.87 -3.51
N TYR A 188 -8.62 1.96 -3.27
CA TYR A 188 -7.39 2.20 -4.05
C TYR A 188 -6.29 1.18 -3.72
N ASN A 189 -6.20 0.76 -2.46
CA ASN A 189 -5.26 -0.29 -2.07
C ASN A 189 -5.59 -1.65 -2.72
N THR A 190 -6.87 -1.90 -3.02
CA THR A 190 -7.28 -3.11 -3.74
C THR A 190 -6.80 -3.12 -5.19
N ILE A 191 -6.70 -1.95 -5.84
CA ILE A 191 -6.19 -1.83 -7.21
C ILE A 191 -4.76 -2.38 -7.27
N THR A 192 -3.88 -1.84 -6.43
CA THR A 192 -2.45 -2.20 -6.40
C THR A 192 -2.25 -3.64 -5.93
N ALA A 193 -2.91 -4.05 -4.85
CA ALA A 193 -2.79 -5.40 -4.31
C ALA A 193 -3.29 -6.48 -5.28
N ALA A 194 -4.41 -6.27 -5.98
CA ALA A 194 -4.92 -7.23 -6.96
C ALA A 194 -3.97 -7.42 -8.14
N SER A 195 -3.29 -6.35 -8.59
CA SER A 195 -2.34 -6.41 -9.71
C SER A 195 -1.14 -7.31 -9.41
N VAL A 196 -0.65 -7.29 -8.17
CA VAL A 196 0.52 -8.08 -7.76
C VAL A 196 0.12 -9.51 -7.40
N ILE A 197 -1.01 -9.70 -6.73
CA ILE A 197 -1.52 -11.04 -6.41
C ILE A 197 -1.84 -11.84 -7.68
N ALA A 198 -2.31 -11.20 -8.76
CA ALA A 198 -2.55 -11.85 -10.04
C ALA A 198 -1.28 -12.51 -10.61
N GLN A 199 -0.11 -11.96 -10.31
CA GLN A 199 1.19 -12.47 -10.76
C GLN A 199 1.84 -13.47 -9.79
N SER A 200 1.27 -13.66 -8.59
CA SER A 200 1.82 -14.55 -7.56
C SER A 200 1.54 -16.03 -7.85
N ASP A 201 2.32 -16.91 -7.22
CA ASP A 201 2.13 -18.36 -7.30
C ASP A 201 0.73 -18.81 -6.88
N ARG A 202 0.10 -19.65 -7.69
CA ARG A 202 -1.23 -20.19 -7.37
C ARG A 202 -1.17 -21.27 -6.31
N VAL A 203 -2.19 -21.29 -5.49
CA VAL A 203 -2.40 -22.32 -4.46
C VAL A 203 -3.75 -23.00 -4.69
N LYS A 204 -3.71 -24.30 -4.99
CA LYS A 204 -4.92 -25.11 -5.19
C LYS A 204 -5.49 -25.58 -3.84
N ASN A 205 -5.81 -24.65 -2.96
CA ASN A 205 -6.42 -24.95 -1.67
C ASN A 205 -7.51 -23.92 -1.36
N ARG A 206 -8.71 -24.40 -1.02
CA ARG A 206 -9.88 -23.55 -0.72
C ARG A 206 -9.70 -22.61 0.48
N TYR A 207 -8.73 -22.91 1.35
CA TYR A 207 -8.45 -22.10 2.54
C TYR A 207 -7.43 -20.99 2.29
N ASP A 208 -6.76 -20.99 1.12
CA ASP A 208 -5.71 -20.01 0.81
C ASP A 208 -6.23 -18.58 0.89
N GLY A 209 -7.36 -18.29 0.25
CA GLY A 209 -7.99 -16.97 0.30
C GLY A 209 -8.39 -16.54 1.71
N ILE A 210 -9.03 -17.45 2.48
CA ILE A 210 -9.48 -17.14 3.84
C ILE A 210 -8.29 -16.84 4.77
N ILE A 211 -7.23 -17.65 4.73
CA ILE A 211 -6.03 -17.44 5.55
C ILE A 211 -5.33 -16.13 5.14
N THR A 212 -5.15 -15.91 3.83
CA THR A 212 -4.60 -14.64 3.32
C THR A 212 -5.44 -13.47 3.81
N GLY A 213 -6.78 -13.56 3.72
CA GLY A 213 -7.70 -12.52 4.19
C GLY A 213 -7.58 -12.21 5.67
N ILE A 214 -7.56 -13.24 6.52
CA ILE A 214 -7.41 -13.07 7.98
C ILE A 214 -6.07 -12.39 8.29
N LEU A 215 -4.98 -12.85 7.70
CA LEU A 215 -3.64 -12.27 7.93
C LEU A 215 -3.59 -10.80 7.48
N CYS A 216 -4.10 -10.49 6.29
CA CYS A 216 -4.11 -9.13 5.78
C CYS A 216 -5.00 -8.20 6.61
N GLY A 217 -6.25 -8.58 6.87
CA GLY A 217 -7.18 -7.75 7.63
C GLY A 217 -6.71 -7.50 9.06
N ALA A 218 -6.23 -8.54 9.75
CA ALA A 218 -5.72 -8.41 11.11
C ALA A 218 -4.44 -7.53 11.15
N ALA A 219 -3.50 -7.74 10.24
CA ALA A 219 -2.27 -6.95 10.17
C ALA A 219 -2.57 -5.46 9.91
N MET A 220 -3.46 -5.16 8.95
CA MET A 220 -3.81 -3.79 8.61
C MET A 220 -4.52 -3.07 9.75
N ALA A 221 -5.52 -3.71 10.38
CA ALA A 221 -6.22 -3.13 11.53
C ALA A 221 -5.26 -2.91 12.72
N PHE A 222 -4.43 -3.90 13.03
CA PHE A 222 -3.48 -3.84 14.14
C PHE A 222 -2.42 -2.75 13.94
N MET A 223 -1.71 -2.78 12.81
CA MET A 223 -0.67 -1.78 12.53
C MET A 223 -1.23 -0.37 12.44
N GLY A 224 -2.38 -0.19 11.76
CA GLY A 224 -3.03 1.12 11.67
C GLY A 224 -3.48 1.66 13.03
N TYR A 225 -3.99 0.79 13.92
CA TYR A 225 -4.32 1.16 15.30
C TYR A 225 -3.06 1.61 16.07
N ILE A 226 -1.97 0.85 15.98
CA ILE A 226 -0.70 1.17 16.65
C ILE A 226 -0.15 2.51 16.16
N ILE A 227 -0.08 2.73 14.85
CA ILE A 227 0.37 3.99 14.25
C ILE A 227 -0.51 5.15 14.70
N GLY A 228 -1.84 5.00 14.61
CA GLY A 228 -2.78 6.06 14.98
C GLY A 228 -2.66 6.45 16.45
N ARG A 229 -2.61 5.47 17.36
CA ARG A 229 -2.42 5.71 18.78
C ARG A 229 -1.09 6.44 19.06
N THR A 230 0.00 6.01 18.42
CA THR A 230 1.33 6.63 18.60
C THR A 230 1.35 8.08 18.11
N ILE A 231 0.73 8.37 16.98
CA ILE A 231 0.62 9.75 16.47
C ILE A 231 -0.18 10.63 17.45
N LEU A 232 -1.32 10.13 17.95
CA LEU A 232 -2.17 10.88 18.89
C LEU A 232 -1.50 11.09 20.25
N SER A 233 -0.61 10.20 20.69
CA SER A 233 0.14 10.38 21.94
C SER A 233 1.27 11.41 21.84
N ALA A 234 1.70 11.76 20.64
CA ALA A 234 2.78 12.72 20.40
C ALA A 234 2.32 14.18 20.22
N GLY A 235 1.01 14.41 20.19
CA GLY A 235 0.44 15.78 20.16
C GLY A 235 -0.08 16.22 18.79
N SER A 236 -0.76 17.38 18.76
CA SER A 236 -1.46 17.88 17.57
C SER A 236 -0.53 18.39 16.47
N GLU A 237 0.67 18.84 16.82
CA GLU A 237 1.64 19.38 15.85
C GLU A 237 2.10 18.31 14.86
N VAL A 238 2.19 17.05 15.32
CA VAL A 238 2.62 15.90 14.54
C VAL A 238 1.67 15.60 13.38
N LEU A 239 0.37 15.86 13.52
CA LEU A 239 -0.66 15.61 12.50
C LEU A 239 -0.41 16.41 11.20
N ASN A 240 0.28 17.55 11.28
CA ASN A 240 0.51 18.45 10.15
C ASN A 240 1.86 18.18 9.42
N THR A 241 2.68 17.25 9.91
CA THR A 241 3.96 16.91 9.27
C THR A 241 3.76 16.03 8.03
N GLU A 242 4.72 16.02 7.11
CA GLU A 242 4.70 15.13 5.94
C GLU A 242 4.73 13.65 6.36
N ILE A 243 5.44 13.35 7.46
CA ILE A 243 5.68 12.00 7.96
C ILE A 243 5.30 11.95 9.46
N PRO A 244 3.99 11.94 9.81
CA PRO A 244 3.53 12.03 11.20
C PRO A 244 4.11 10.98 12.14
N PHE A 245 4.25 9.73 11.68
CA PHE A 245 4.78 8.66 12.52
C PHE A 245 6.30 8.79 12.77
N ALA A 246 7.05 9.47 11.85
CA ALA A 246 8.44 9.82 12.10
C ALA A 246 8.57 10.82 13.25
N ALA A 247 7.77 11.89 13.17
CA ALA A 247 7.74 12.92 14.21
C ALA A 247 7.37 12.32 15.56
N ALA A 248 6.31 11.48 15.61
CA ALA A 248 5.91 10.77 16.82
C ALA A 248 6.99 9.82 17.37
N SER A 249 7.69 9.09 16.48
CA SER A 249 8.76 8.17 16.88
C SER A 249 9.98 8.89 17.48
N LYS A 250 10.23 10.13 17.06
CA LYS A 250 11.32 10.95 17.56
C LYS A 250 11.13 11.32 19.04
N GLU A 251 9.90 11.56 19.46
CA GLU A 251 9.54 11.84 20.87
C GLU A 251 9.81 10.64 21.78
N LEU A 252 9.83 9.42 21.25
CA LEU A 252 10.10 8.20 22.01
C LEU A 252 11.60 7.91 22.21
N GLY A 253 12.48 8.63 21.51
CA GLY A 253 13.92 8.54 21.61
C GLY A 253 14.63 8.00 20.37
N ASN A 254 15.94 8.26 20.28
CA ASN A 254 16.74 8.02 19.07
C ASN A 254 16.72 6.56 18.57
N GLY A 255 16.67 5.56 19.46
CA GLY A 255 16.64 4.16 19.06
C GLY A 255 15.35 3.78 18.32
N TYR A 256 14.21 4.26 18.79
CA TYR A 256 12.92 4.05 18.15
C TYR A 256 12.80 4.82 16.84
N TYR A 257 13.35 6.03 16.80
CA TYR A 257 13.41 6.81 15.58
C TYR A 257 14.24 6.13 14.49
N LEU A 258 15.42 5.58 14.81
CA LEU A 258 16.22 4.82 13.84
C LEU A 258 15.51 3.55 13.35
N ALA A 259 14.86 2.82 14.26
CA ALA A 259 14.05 1.66 13.88
C ALA A 259 12.93 2.07 12.92
N TYR A 260 12.25 3.17 13.21
CA TYR A 260 11.23 3.73 12.33
C TYR A 260 11.79 4.07 10.95
N VAL A 261 12.94 4.77 10.88
CA VAL A 261 13.56 5.17 9.61
C VAL A 261 13.81 3.94 8.73
N ALA A 262 14.33 2.86 9.29
CA ALA A 262 14.56 1.62 8.56
C ALA A 262 13.24 1.02 8.02
N VAL A 263 12.20 1.00 8.85
CA VAL A 263 10.84 0.55 8.49
C VAL A 263 10.28 1.40 7.35
N PHE A 264 10.34 2.71 7.46
CA PHE A 264 9.82 3.64 6.48
C PHE A 264 10.53 3.51 5.13
N LEU A 265 11.85 3.52 5.11
CA LEU A 265 12.62 3.37 3.87
C LEU A 265 12.34 2.02 3.19
N ALA A 266 12.19 0.96 3.98
CA ALA A 266 11.83 -0.35 3.50
C ALA A 266 10.44 -0.33 2.82
N SER A 267 9.45 0.31 3.44
CA SER A 267 8.10 0.42 2.87
C SER A 267 8.05 1.26 1.61
N VAL A 268 8.75 2.40 1.57
CA VAL A 268 8.91 3.23 0.37
C VAL A 268 9.48 2.41 -0.78
N LEU A 269 10.56 1.66 -0.51
CA LEU A 269 11.23 0.87 -1.53
C LEU A 269 10.35 -0.26 -2.08
N THR A 270 9.71 -1.05 -1.19
CA THR A 270 8.85 -2.16 -1.63
C THR A 270 7.71 -1.68 -2.50
N THR A 271 7.01 -0.64 -2.07
CA THR A 271 5.88 -0.10 -2.81
C THR A 271 6.32 0.54 -4.12
N ALA A 272 7.41 1.34 -4.12
CA ALA A 272 7.95 1.93 -5.34
C ALA A 272 8.31 0.88 -6.39
N VAL A 273 8.94 -0.23 -5.99
CA VAL A 273 9.32 -1.30 -6.91
C VAL A 273 8.09 -2.00 -7.47
N CYS A 274 7.10 -2.31 -6.64
CA CYS A 274 5.86 -2.98 -7.06
C CYS A 274 5.04 -2.10 -8.02
N ASP A 275 4.79 -0.85 -7.65
CA ASP A 275 4.02 0.09 -8.49
C ASP A 275 4.77 0.43 -9.77
N GLY A 276 6.10 0.59 -9.69
CA GLY A 276 6.95 0.80 -10.86
C GLY A 276 6.89 -0.36 -11.85
N MET A 277 6.89 -1.61 -11.35
CA MET A 277 6.71 -2.79 -12.21
C MET A 277 5.32 -2.82 -12.84
N ALA A 278 4.27 -2.58 -12.05
CA ALA A 278 2.90 -2.55 -12.57
C ALA A 278 2.72 -1.45 -13.63
N ALA A 279 3.30 -0.26 -13.42
CA ALA A 279 3.29 0.84 -14.38
C ALA A 279 4.02 0.48 -15.68
N ILE A 280 5.18 -0.17 -15.59
CA ILE A 280 5.94 -0.63 -16.76
C ILE A 280 5.18 -1.71 -17.52
N ASP A 281 4.62 -2.70 -16.85
CA ASP A 281 3.85 -3.77 -17.48
C ASP A 281 2.62 -3.20 -18.18
N PHE A 282 1.91 -2.25 -17.55
CA PHE A 282 0.81 -1.52 -18.18
C PHE A 282 1.26 -0.75 -19.43
N ALA A 283 2.37 -0.01 -19.37
CA ALA A 283 2.88 0.75 -20.51
C ALA A 283 3.27 -0.16 -21.67
N ARG A 284 3.92 -1.28 -21.39
CA ARG A 284 4.30 -2.28 -22.40
C ARG A 284 3.08 -2.88 -23.08
N ASP A 285 2.06 -3.21 -22.31
CA ASP A 285 0.84 -3.83 -22.84
C ASP A 285 0.00 -2.85 -23.68
N LYS A 286 -0.15 -1.60 -23.25
CA LYS A 286 -1.04 -0.61 -23.88
C LYS A 286 -0.37 0.27 -24.93
N ILE A 287 0.93 0.58 -24.74
CA ILE A 287 1.68 1.50 -25.61
C ILE A 287 2.63 0.71 -26.53
N HIS A 288 2.83 -0.59 -26.29
CA HIS A 288 3.67 -1.48 -27.09
C HIS A 288 5.14 -1.04 -27.17
N ILE A 289 5.70 -0.52 -26.07
CA ILE A 289 7.12 -0.11 -25.96
C ILE A 289 7.95 -1.17 -25.26
N SER A 290 9.28 -1.11 -25.42
CA SER A 290 10.19 -2.02 -24.71
C SER A 290 10.20 -1.75 -23.20
N ARG A 291 10.66 -2.71 -22.41
CA ARG A 291 10.75 -2.57 -20.95
C ARG A 291 11.69 -1.44 -20.54
N GLU A 292 12.81 -1.31 -21.24
CA GLU A 292 13.81 -0.27 -21.01
C GLU A 292 13.23 1.11 -21.31
N MET A 293 12.48 1.25 -22.43
CA MET A 293 11.82 2.50 -22.78
C MET A 293 10.71 2.86 -21.79
N ALA A 294 9.93 1.90 -21.32
CA ALA A 294 8.93 2.11 -20.28
C ALA A 294 9.56 2.55 -18.94
N LEU A 295 10.71 1.97 -18.57
CA LEU A 295 11.46 2.37 -17.38
C LEU A 295 12.01 3.80 -17.51
N ILE A 296 12.59 4.15 -18.64
CA ILE A 296 13.06 5.53 -18.89
C ILE A 296 11.90 6.51 -18.80
N MET A 297 10.77 6.21 -19.45
CA MET A 297 9.56 7.02 -19.38
C MET A 297 9.08 7.19 -17.93
N LEU A 298 9.04 6.11 -17.15
CA LEU A 298 8.63 6.14 -15.74
C LEU A 298 9.55 7.06 -14.92
N ILE A 299 10.88 6.95 -15.09
CA ILE A 299 11.87 7.78 -14.38
C ILE A 299 11.71 9.26 -14.76
N VAL A 300 11.59 9.57 -16.05
CA VAL A 300 11.42 10.96 -16.52
C VAL A 300 10.14 11.56 -15.96
N LEU A 301 9.03 10.84 -16.02
CA LEU A 301 7.76 11.30 -15.44
C LEU A 301 7.86 11.46 -13.92
N ALA A 302 8.51 10.52 -13.21
CA ALA A 302 8.70 10.64 -11.77
C ALA A 302 9.49 11.91 -11.40
N LEU A 303 10.54 12.26 -12.14
CA LEU A 303 11.28 13.50 -11.94
C LEU A 303 10.40 14.73 -12.17
N LEU A 304 9.57 14.74 -13.22
CA LEU A 304 8.65 15.83 -13.50
C LEU A 304 7.57 16.01 -12.44
N PHE A 305 7.06 14.92 -11.86
CA PHE A 305 6.02 14.97 -10.84
C PHE A 305 6.57 15.04 -9.40
N SER A 306 7.88 14.93 -9.19
CA SER A 306 8.52 15.04 -7.86
C SER A 306 8.46 16.46 -7.25
N PHE A 307 7.89 17.45 -7.96
CA PHE A 307 7.57 18.76 -7.38
C PHE A 307 6.28 18.76 -6.54
N ILE A 308 5.44 17.75 -6.69
CA ILE A 308 4.24 17.58 -5.85
C ILE A 308 4.69 16.97 -4.52
N SER A 309 4.21 17.54 -3.40
CA SER A 309 4.55 17.03 -2.08
C SER A 309 3.95 15.63 -1.86
N PHE A 310 4.60 14.84 -1.02
CA PHE A 310 4.09 13.51 -0.67
C PHE A 310 2.71 13.58 -0.01
N SER A 311 2.51 14.55 0.91
CA SER A 311 1.22 14.75 1.56
C SER A 311 0.10 15.12 0.59
N ASP A 312 0.38 15.89 -0.46
CA ASP A 312 -0.60 16.23 -1.51
C ASP A 312 -1.02 15.00 -2.33
N PHE A 313 -0.09 14.09 -2.62
CA PHE A 313 -0.45 12.81 -3.25
C PHE A 313 -1.45 12.04 -2.38
N VAL A 314 -1.16 11.87 -1.09
CA VAL A 314 -1.98 11.09 -0.17
C VAL A 314 -3.34 11.74 0.07
N SER A 315 -3.37 13.05 0.33
CA SER A 315 -4.59 13.75 0.75
C SER A 315 -5.53 14.12 -0.40
N LYS A 316 -5.00 14.38 -1.60
CA LYS A 316 -5.76 14.90 -2.73
C LYS A 316 -5.89 13.92 -3.89
N VAL A 317 -4.79 13.20 -4.21
CA VAL A 317 -4.75 12.36 -5.42
C VAL A 317 -5.26 10.95 -5.14
N TYR A 318 -4.83 10.30 -4.07
CA TYR A 318 -5.28 8.94 -3.73
C TYR A 318 -6.80 8.80 -3.58
N PRO A 319 -7.53 9.76 -2.93
CA PRO A 319 -8.98 9.66 -2.84
C PRO A 319 -9.70 9.61 -4.20
N LEU A 320 -9.16 10.31 -5.22
CA LEU A 320 -9.74 10.29 -6.57
C LEU A 320 -9.67 8.89 -7.18
N PHE A 321 -8.52 8.22 -7.06
CA PHE A 321 -8.37 6.83 -7.49
C PHE A 321 -9.14 5.85 -6.60
N GLY A 322 -9.28 6.16 -5.30
CA GLY A 322 -10.14 5.41 -4.40
C GLY A 322 -11.60 5.39 -4.86
N ILE A 323 -12.14 6.52 -5.28
CA ILE A 323 -13.50 6.61 -5.84
C ILE A 323 -13.61 5.75 -7.11
N ALA A 324 -12.63 5.82 -8.01
CA ALA A 324 -12.59 4.98 -9.20
C ALA A 324 -12.45 3.48 -8.85
N GLY A 325 -11.65 3.16 -7.83
CA GLY A 325 -11.44 1.79 -7.34
C GLY A 325 -12.67 1.16 -6.70
N VAL A 326 -13.65 1.96 -6.24
CA VAL A 326 -14.94 1.46 -5.73
C VAL A 326 -15.61 0.55 -6.74
N LEU A 327 -15.55 0.89 -8.03
CA LEU A 327 -16.14 0.07 -9.09
C LEU A 327 -15.52 -1.32 -9.13
N GLN A 328 -14.19 -1.43 -9.06
CA GLN A 328 -13.47 -2.70 -9.00
C GLN A 328 -13.83 -3.48 -7.73
N LEU A 329 -13.77 -2.84 -6.57
CA LEU A 329 -14.04 -3.47 -5.27
C LEU A 329 -15.45 -4.06 -5.22
N MET A 330 -16.46 -3.29 -5.62
CA MET A 330 -17.86 -3.77 -5.64
C MET A 330 -18.05 -4.97 -6.57
N ASN A 331 -17.46 -4.93 -7.77
CA ASN A 331 -17.57 -6.05 -8.72
C ASN A 331 -16.81 -7.28 -8.23
N THR A 332 -15.64 -7.11 -7.59
CA THR A 332 -14.90 -8.19 -6.94
C THR A 332 -15.76 -8.92 -5.90
N VAL A 333 -16.36 -8.18 -4.98
CA VAL A 333 -17.21 -8.74 -3.93
C VAL A 333 -18.48 -9.40 -4.54
N LYS A 334 -19.11 -8.73 -5.48
CA LYS A 334 -20.30 -9.26 -6.18
C LYS A 334 -20.00 -10.59 -6.92
N TYR A 335 -18.88 -10.66 -7.64
CA TYR A 335 -18.45 -11.88 -8.32
C TYR A 335 -18.17 -13.01 -7.34
N PHE A 336 -17.45 -12.70 -6.24
CA PHE A 336 -17.13 -13.66 -5.19
C PHE A 336 -18.38 -14.26 -4.53
N ILE A 337 -19.39 -13.42 -4.22
CA ILE A 337 -20.66 -13.88 -3.61
C ILE A 337 -21.47 -14.75 -4.56
N LYS A 338 -21.50 -14.39 -5.87
CA LYS A 338 -22.30 -15.14 -6.87
C LYS A 338 -21.73 -16.53 -7.17
N LYS A 339 -20.46 -16.76 -6.92
CA LYS A 339 -19.78 -18.00 -7.28
C LYS A 339 -19.68 -18.99 -6.10
N LYS A 340 -20.07 -18.56 -4.90
CA LYS A 340 -20.30 -19.41 -3.72
C LYS A 340 -21.74 -19.89 -3.68
#